data_f656452471bcc05d72c54ff17a794b3b
#
_entry.id   f656452471bcc05d72c54ff17a794b3b
#
_cell.length_a   1.000
_cell.length_b   1.000
_cell.length_c   1.000
_cell.angle_alpha   90.00
_cell.angle_beta   90.00
_cell.angle_gamma   90.00
#
_symmetry.space_group_name_H-M   'P 1'
#
loop_
_entity.id
_entity.type
_entity.pdbx_description
1 polymer ?
#
loop_
_entity_poly.entity_id
_entity_poly.type
_entity_poly.pdbx_seq_one_letter_code
_entity_poly.pdbx_strand_id
1 'polypeptide(L)'
;MGNGSGRRRGTIGGGRHEAGGRSLVVILDGTLSTLDTGRSTNAGRIYKLLHDLPTGQRPSVFYEEGIQFSTWRDLRHVITGTGINPQIQRAYGFLASRYRPGDRIYLFGYSRGAFAVRSLAGLIDRIGLVRPRFATERMIRQIWRLYRTDPHGAHAQVFARTFCDPGVRIELVGVFDTVKALGWRLPGLAARAERETAFH
;
A
#
# COMPACT_ATOMS: atom_id res chain seq x y z
N MET A 1 -45.92 0.49 -53.47
CA MET A 1 -45.55 -0.58 -52.48
C MET A 1 -44.07 -0.79 -52.56
N GLY A 2 -43.30 -0.34 -51.57
CA GLY A 2 -41.86 -0.42 -51.53
C GLY A 2 -41.39 -0.11 -50.12
N ASN A 3 -41.19 -1.16 -49.35
CA ASN A 3 -40.90 -1.11 -47.92
C ASN A 3 -39.36 -0.92 -47.72
N GLY A 4 -38.95 0.27 -47.31
CA GLY A 4 -37.54 0.62 -47.01
C GLY A 4 -37.20 0.40 -45.55
N SER A 5 -36.62 -0.75 -45.24
CA SER A 5 -36.10 -1.11 -43.94
C SER A 5 -34.82 -0.30 -43.61
N GLY A 6 -34.95 0.74 -42.80
CA GLY A 6 -33.85 1.53 -42.26
C GLY A 6 -33.14 0.78 -41.13
N ARG A 7 -31.96 0.20 -41.40
CA ARG A 7 -31.03 -0.31 -40.39
C ARG A 7 -30.46 0.86 -39.58
N ARG A 8 -30.91 1.02 -38.36
CA ARG A 8 -30.25 1.87 -37.36
C ARG A 8 -28.87 1.24 -37.03
N ARG A 9 -27.82 1.89 -37.49
CA ARG A 9 -26.46 1.61 -36.99
C ARG A 9 -26.38 2.05 -35.52
N GLY A 10 -26.30 1.10 -34.63
CA GLY A 10 -25.97 1.35 -33.24
C GLY A 10 -24.55 1.97 -33.14
N THR A 11 -24.49 3.22 -32.77
CA THR A 11 -23.23 3.89 -32.41
C THR A 11 -22.79 3.27 -31.11
N ILE A 12 -21.75 2.44 -31.18
CA ILE A 12 -21.01 1.98 -29.98
C ILE A 12 -20.39 3.23 -29.43
N GLY A 13 -20.92 3.71 -28.30
CA GLY A 13 -20.38 4.84 -27.56
C GLY A 13 -18.96 4.50 -27.14
N GLY A 14 -17.99 5.09 -27.83
CA GLY A 14 -16.61 5.09 -27.41
C GLY A 14 -16.57 5.77 -26.02
N GLY A 15 -16.36 4.98 -24.97
CA GLY A 15 -16.08 5.50 -23.66
C GLY A 15 -14.93 6.50 -23.81
N ARG A 16 -15.20 7.77 -23.51
CA ARG A 16 -14.16 8.75 -23.33
C ARG A 16 -13.24 8.17 -22.25
N HIS A 17 -12.03 7.78 -22.61
CA HIS A 17 -10.95 7.63 -21.67
C HIS A 17 -10.80 9.03 -21.03
N GLU A 18 -11.41 9.22 -19.88
CA GLU A 18 -11.06 10.34 -19.01
C GLU A 18 -9.53 10.33 -18.89
N ALA A 19 -8.91 11.51 -19.03
CA ALA A 19 -7.47 11.67 -18.95
C ALA A 19 -7.02 10.99 -17.65
N GLY A 20 -6.51 9.77 -17.79
CA GLY A 20 -6.35 8.83 -16.68
C GLY A 20 -5.37 9.41 -15.66
N GLY A 21 -5.81 9.48 -14.40
CA GLY A 21 -4.95 9.83 -13.28
C GLY A 21 -3.68 8.98 -13.29
N ARG A 22 -2.62 9.49 -12.67
CA ARG A 22 -1.34 8.79 -12.59
C ARG A 22 -1.48 7.50 -11.78
N SER A 23 -0.62 6.55 -12.05
CA SER A 23 -0.51 5.35 -11.24
C SER A 23 0.56 5.54 -10.16
N LEU A 24 0.18 5.32 -8.91
CA LEU A 24 1.07 5.28 -7.75
C LEU A 24 1.19 3.83 -7.32
N VAL A 25 2.38 3.30 -7.34
CA VAL A 25 2.64 1.89 -7.02
C VAL A 25 3.51 1.80 -5.77
N VAL A 26 3.06 1.04 -4.80
CA VAL A 26 3.84 0.67 -3.60
C VAL A 26 4.19 -0.80 -3.68
N ILE A 27 5.46 -1.12 -3.51
CA ILE A 27 5.97 -2.48 -3.49
C ILE A 27 6.78 -2.67 -2.22
N LEU A 28 6.28 -3.52 -1.31
CA LEU A 28 6.97 -3.85 -0.06
C LEU A 28 7.42 -5.31 -0.13
N ASP A 29 8.72 -5.51 -0.15
CA ASP A 29 9.30 -6.83 -0.35
C ASP A 29 9.52 -7.59 0.97
N GLY A 30 9.83 -8.87 0.85
CA GLY A 30 10.04 -9.76 1.99
C GLY A 30 11.43 -9.62 2.63
N THR A 31 11.59 -10.24 3.79
CA THR A 31 12.89 -10.29 4.47
C THR A 31 13.93 -10.97 3.59
N LEU A 32 15.14 -10.40 3.57
CA LEU A 32 16.27 -10.89 2.78
C LEU A 32 15.99 -10.93 1.28
N SER A 33 14.97 -10.19 0.82
CA SER A 33 14.76 -10.00 -0.61
C SER A 33 15.93 -9.20 -1.20
N THR A 34 16.26 -9.53 -2.43
CA THR A 34 17.27 -8.82 -3.22
C THR A 34 16.76 -8.62 -4.63
N LEU A 35 17.22 -7.56 -5.27
CA LEU A 35 17.00 -7.33 -6.69
C LEU A 35 18.02 -8.06 -7.58
N ASP A 36 18.92 -8.85 -7.01
CA ASP A 36 19.92 -9.58 -7.78
C ASP A 36 19.30 -10.53 -8.80
N THR A 37 19.98 -10.69 -9.91
CA THR A 37 19.53 -11.55 -11.01
C THR A 37 19.50 -13.01 -10.54
N GLY A 38 18.33 -13.66 -10.66
CA GLY A 38 18.14 -15.06 -10.27
C GLY A 38 17.62 -15.28 -8.83
N ARG A 39 17.61 -14.26 -7.97
CA ARG A 39 17.09 -14.34 -6.59
C ARG A 39 15.95 -13.37 -6.29
N SER A 40 15.50 -12.60 -7.29
CA SER A 40 14.45 -11.61 -7.08
C SER A 40 13.10 -12.28 -6.81
N THR A 41 12.39 -11.76 -5.81
CA THR A 41 11.02 -12.16 -5.48
C THR A 41 10.04 -11.74 -6.59
N ASN A 42 8.78 -12.17 -6.50
CA ASN A 42 7.74 -11.68 -7.41
C ASN A 42 7.53 -10.17 -7.26
N ALA A 43 7.65 -9.61 -6.05
CA ALA A 43 7.60 -8.17 -5.81
C ALA A 43 8.77 -7.45 -6.47
N GLY A 44 9.99 -7.94 -6.31
CA GLY A 44 11.18 -7.41 -6.99
C GLY A 44 11.11 -7.50 -8.53
N ARG A 45 10.51 -8.57 -9.07
CA ARG A 45 10.27 -8.71 -10.52
C ARG A 45 9.29 -7.68 -11.05
N ILE A 46 8.19 -7.43 -10.32
CA ILE A 46 7.23 -6.37 -10.68
C ILE A 46 7.95 -5.00 -10.71
N TYR A 47 8.77 -4.71 -9.69
CA TYR A 47 9.55 -3.47 -9.66
C TYR A 47 10.43 -3.31 -10.91
N LYS A 48 11.19 -4.34 -11.28
CA LYS A 48 12.04 -4.32 -12.49
C LYS A 48 11.23 -4.07 -13.76
N LEU A 49 10.12 -4.81 -13.94
CA LEU A 49 9.25 -4.63 -15.11
C LEU A 49 8.70 -3.20 -15.20
N LEU A 50 8.31 -2.59 -14.08
CA LEU A 50 7.84 -1.20 -14.07
C LEU A 50 8.96 -0.20 -14.33
N HIS A 51 10.19 -0.51 -13.89
CA HIS A 51 11.37 0.33 -14.12
C HIS A 51 11.82 0.29 -15.58
N ASP A 52 11.63 -0.84 -16.27
CA ASP A 52 12.01 -1.03 -17.66
C ASP A 52 11.03 -0.39 -18.66
N LEU A 53 9.88 0.10 -18.18
CA LEU A 53 8.93 0.82 -19.03
C LEU A 53 9.56 2.12 -19.59
N PRO A 54 9.15 2.58 -20.78
CA PRO A 54 9.53 3.88 -21.31
C PRO A 54 9.20 5.01 -20.33
N THR A 55 10.05 6.02 -20.22
CA THR A 55 9.94 7.11 -19.21
C THR A 55 8.55 7.76 -19.17
N GLY A 56 7.88 7.93 -20.31
CA GLY A 56 6.52 8.50 -20.36
C GLY A 56 5.39 7.58 -19.88
N GLN A 57 5.68 6.29 -19.68
CA GLN A 57 4.70 5.28 -19.22
C GLN A 57 4.98 4.79 -17.80
N ARG A 58 6.09 5.22 -17.19
CA ARG A 58 6.48 4.79 -15.86
C ARG A 58 5.55 5.34 -14.80
N PRO A 59 4.97 4.48 -13.93
CA PRO A 59 4.25 4.95 -12.77
C PRO A 59 5.20 5.56 -11.73
N SER A 60 4.67 6.29 -10.77
CA SER A 60 5.44 6.65 -9.57
C SER A 60 5.53 5.43 -8.66
N VAL A 61 6.71 4.88 -8.50
CA VAL A 61 6.94 3.64 -7.73
C VAL A 61 7.66 3.96 -6.42
N PHE A 62 7.16 3.41 -5.33
CA PHE A 62 7.85 3.25 -4.07
C PHE A 62 8.18 1.77 -3.89
N TYR A 63 9.46 1.43 -3.93
CA TYR A 63 9.95 0.09 -3.63
C TYR A 63 10.78 0.13 -2.36
N GLU A 64 10.49 -0.78 -1.48
CA GLU A 64 11.28 -0.97 -0.27
C GLU A 64 11.58 -2.45 -0.08
N GLU A 65 12.87 -2.76 -0.02
CA GLU A 65 13.35 -4.09 0.32
C GLU A 65 12.88 -4.48 1.72
N GLY A 66 12.70 -5.77 1.93
CA GLY A 66 12.45 -6.28 3.27
C GLY A 66 13.65 -6.06 4.19
N ILE A 67 13.40 -6.15 5.49
CA ILE A 67 14.43 -5.95 6.51
C ILE A 67 15.60 -6.88 6.24
N GLN A 68 16.77 -6.29 6.02
CA GLN A 68 18.04 -6.98 5.96
C GLN A 68 18.60 -7.12 7.38
N PHE A 69 19.23 -8.23 7.69
CA PHE A 69 19.91 -8.41 8.96
C PHE A 69 21.29 -9.05 8.75
N SER A 70 22.28 -8.48 9.41
CA SER A 70 23.65 -9.00 9.41
C SER A 70 24.02 -9.67 10.75
N THR A 71 23.20 -9.47 11.78
CA THR A 71 23.49 -9.95 13.13
C THR A 71 22.28 -10.62 13.79
N TRP A 72 22.51 -11.49 14.78
CA TRP A 72 21.48 -12.13 15.61
C TRP A 72 20.61 -11.12 16.38
N ARG A 73 21.11 -9.92 16.65
CA ARG A 73 20.32 -8.85 17.29
C ARG A 73 19.23 -8.33 16.34
N ASP A 74 19.57 -8.17 15.07
CA ASP A 74 18.62 -7.71 14.05
C ASP A 74 17.52 -8.74 13.80
N LEU A 75 17.84 -10.04 13.94
CA LEU A 75 16.89 -11.12 13.84
C LEU A 75 15.72 -10.99 14.84
N ARG A 76 15.96 -10.46 16.05
CA ARG A 76 14.90 -10.23 17.04
C ARG A 76 13.88 -9.19 16.54
N HIS A 77 14.33 -8.10 15.91
CA HIS A 77 13.46 -7.09 15.32
C HIS A 77 12.64 -7.67 14.15
N VAL A 78 13.24 -8.57 13.40
CA VAL A 78 12.60 -9.31 12.33
C VAL A 78 11.51 -10.25 12.87
N ILE A 79 11.80 -10.98 13.94
CA ILE A 79 10.86 -11.93 14.57
C ILE A 79 9.71 -11.18 15.27
N THR A 80 10.00 -10.06 15.94
CA THR A 80 8.98 -9.28 16.67
C THR A 80 8.14 -8.37 15.78
N GLY A 81 8.45 -8.25 14.47
CA GLY A 81 7.71 -7.41 13.53
C GLY A 81 7.88 -5.90 13.74
N THR A 82 8.79 -5.46 14.63
CA THR A 82 8.96 -4.04 14.98
C THR A 82 9.39 -3.17 13.81
N GLY A 83 10.04 -3.75 12.78
CA GLY A 83 10.43 -3.04 11.56
C GLY A 83 9.31 -2.82 10.54
N ILE A 84 8.14 -3.47 10.68
CA ILE A 84 7.04 -3.35 9.72
C ILE A 84 6.34 -1.99 9.84
N ASN A 85 6.16 -1.48 11.06
CA ASN A 85 5.46 -0.23 11.30
C ASN A 85 6.12 0.99 10.62
N PRO A 86 7.44 1.19 10.69
CA PRO A 86 8.13 2.24 9.93
C PRO A 86 7.99 2.08 8.41
N GLN A 87 8.02 0.86 7.90
CA GLN A 87 7.84 0.57 6.48
C GLN A 87 6.46 1.01 5.98
N ILE A 88 5.39 0.68 6.72
CA ILE A 88 4.03 1.11 6.40
C ILE A 88 3.93 2.65 6.44
N GLN A 89 4.53 3.30 7.43
CA GLN A 89 4.50 4.76 7.56
C GLN A 89 5.23 5.46 6.42
N ARG A 90 6.39 4.93 5.96
CA ARG A 90 7.10 5.47 4.79
C ARG A 90 6.29 5.31 3.51
N ALA A 91 5.72 4.12 3.29
CA ALA A 91 4.86 3.86 2.14
C ALA A 91 3.60 4.75 2.14
N TYR A 92 2.98 4.93 3.31
CA TYR A 92 1.87 5.86 3.49
C TYR A 92 2.27 7.31 3.17
N GLY A 93 3.43 7.75 3.67
CA GLY A 93 3.98 9.08 3.41
C GLY A 93 4.27 9.33 1.92
N PHE A 94 4.78 8.32 1.23
CA PHE A 94 4.95 8.37 -0.22
C PHE A 94 3.61 8.62 -0.93
N LEU A 95 2.57 7.85 -0.60
CA LEU A 95 1.25 8.04 -1.19
C LEU A 95 0.67 9.41 -0.81
N ALA A 96 0.65 9.76 0.47
CA ALA A 96 0.07 11.00 0.97
C ALA A 96 0.71 12.26 0.34
N SER A 97 2.03 12.26 0.11
CA SER A 97 2.73 13.39 -0.49
C SER A 97 2.51 13.54 -2.00
N ARG A 98 2.09 12.49 -2.70
CA ARG A 98 2.00 12.46 -4.17
C ARG A 98 0.61 12.33 -4.74
N TYR A 99 -0.31 11.75 -3.98
CA TYR A 99 -1.66 11.48 -4.44
C TYR A 99 -2.40 12.76 -4.82
N ARG A 100 -3.09 12.71 -5.93
CA ARG A 100 -4.04 13.73 -6.38
C ARG A 100 -5.38 13.04 -6.72
N PRO A 101 -6.51 13.72 -6.55
CA PRO A 101 -7.80 13.17 -6.95
C PRO A 101 -7.77 12.65 -8.41
N GLY A 102 -8.22 11.41 -8.60
CA GLY A 102 -8.16 10.71 -9.87
C GLY A 102 -6.93 9.81 -10.06
N ASP A 103 -5.90 9.90 -9.24
CA ASP A 103 -4.77 8.96 -9.27
C ASP A 103 -5.22 7.56 -8.80
N ARG A 104 -4.56 6.52 -9.33
CA ARG A 104 -4.82 5.11 -9.03
C ARG A 104 -3.70 4.53 -8.18
N ILE A 105 -4.05 3.82 -7.12
CA ILE A 105 -3.11 3.22 -6.18
C ILE A 105 -3.06 1.71 -6.38
N TYR A 106 -1.86 1.17 -6.53
CA TYR A 106 -1.56 -0.25 -6.63
C TYR A 106 -0.59 -0.65 -5.53
N LEU A 107 -0.91 -1.68 -4.78
CA LEU A 107 -0.11 -2.15 -3.66
C LEU A 107 0.35 -3.59 -3.93
N PHE A 108 1.65 -3.84 -3.85
CA PHE A 108 2.21 -5.18 -3.98
C PHE A 108 3.06 -5.52 -2.77
N GLY A 109 2.97 -6.76 -2.32
CA GLY A 109 3.76 -7.21 -1.19
C GLY A 109 4.10 -8.68 -1.22
N TYR A 110 5.30 -9.03 -0.71
CA TYR A 110 5.75 -10.39 -0.56
C TYR A 110 6.07 -10.70 0.90
N SER A 111 5.63 -11.87 1.39
CA SER A 111 5.90 -12.35 2.74
C SER A 111 5.45 -11.33 3.81
N ARG A 112 6.35 -10.77 4.62
CA ARG A 112 6.04 -9.69 5.58
C ARG A 112 5.65 -8.38 4.92
N GLY A 113 6.18 -8.09 3.73
CA GLY A 113 5.73 -6.99 2.91
C GLY A 113 4.27 -7.15 2.47
N ALA A 114 3.80 -8.38 2.24
CA ALA A 114 2.40 -8.66 1.97
C ALA A 114 1.49 -8.30 3.17
N PHE A 115 1.93 -8.59 4.40
CA PHE A 115 1.24 -8.12 5.60
C PHE A 115 1.24 -6.59 5.70
N ALA A 116 2.38 -5.96 5.40
CA ALA A 116 2.53 -4.50 5.46
C ALA A 116 1.60 -3.78 4.46
N VAL A 117 1.50 -4.23 3.20
CA VAL A 117 0.59 -3.61 2.23
C VAL A 117 -0.89 -3.82 2.57
N ARG A 118 -1.26 -4.96 3.17
CA ARG A 118 -2.62 -5.17 3.68
C ARG A 118 -2.96 -4.22 4.82
N SER A 119 -2.02 -4.01 5.76
CA SER A 119 -2.17 -3.03 6.83
C SER A 119 -2.24 -1.60 6.30
N LEU A 120 -1.45 -1.26 5.28
CA LEU A 120 -1.50 0.02 4.58
C LEU A 120 -2.87 0.23 3.91
N ALA A 121 -3.38 -0.79 3.23
CA ALA A 121 -4.70 -0.75 2.62
C ALA A 121 -5.80 -0.52 3.68
N GLY A 122 -5.75 -1.25 4.79
CA GLY A 122 -6.68 -1.09 5.91
C GLY A 122 -6.60 0.29 6.57
N LEU A 123 -5.41 0.88 6.68
CA LEU A 123 -5.24 2.25 7.18
C LEU A 123 -5.92 3.27 6.26
N ILE A 124 -5.72 3.15 4.94
CA ILE A 124 -6.32 4.04 3.95
C ILE A 124 -7.85 3.85 3.91
N ASP A 125 -8.33 2.61 3.96
CA ASP A 125 -9.76 2.30 3.95
C ASP A 125 -10.48 2.87 5.19
N ARG A 126 -9.91 2.69 6.38
CA ARG A 126 -10.57 3.03 7.64
C ARG A 126 -10.48 4.50 8.03
N ILE A 127 -9.37 5.17 7.73
CA ILE A 127 -9.17 6.56 8.14
C ILE A 127 -8.99 7.47 6.93
N GLY A 128 -8.40 6.97 5.84
CA GLY A 128 -8.17 7.74 4.61
C GLY A 128 -6.70 8.05 4.35
N LEU A 129 -6.46 8.81 3.30
CA LEU A 129 -5.14 9.28 2.91
C LEU A 129 -5.05 10.80 3.15
N VAL A 130 -4.09 11.21 3.98
CA VAL A 130 -3.84 12.63 4.29
C VAL A 130 -3.51 13.39 3.01
N ARG A 131 -4.15 14.55 2.82
CA ARG A 131 -3.88 15.41 1.66
C ARG A 131 -2.43 15.87 1.63
N PRO A 132 -1.82 16.07 0.45
CA PRO A 132 -0.39 16.38 0.31
C PRO A 132 0.09 17.56 1.17
N ARG A 133 -0.70 18.62 1.30
CA ARG A 133 -0.37 19.78 2.11
C ARG A 133 -0.20 19.50 3.61
N PHE A 134 -0.72 18.37 4.09
CA PHE A 134 -0.63 17.94 5.48
C PHE A 134 0.27 16.71 5.66
N ALA A 135 0.89 16.19 4.59
CA ALA A 135 1.68 14.97 4.60
C ALA A 135 3.04 15.16 5.30
N THR A 136 3.00 15.55 6.56
CA THR A 136 4.18 15.67 7.42
C THR A 136 4.38 14.38 8.22
N GLU A 137 5.62 14.14 8.65
CA GLU A 137 5.96 12.99 9.48
C GLU A 137 5.14 12.92 10.78
N ARG A 138 4.86 14.08 11.38
CA ARG A 138 4.00 14.20 12.56
C ARG A 138 2.58 13.69 12.28
N MET A 139 1.99 14.09 11.15
CA MET A 139 0.64 13.68 10.75
C MET A 139 0.59 12.19 10.42
N ILE A 140 1.63 11.66 9.78
CA ILE A 140 1.73 10.23 9.48
C ILE A 140 1.82 9.42 10.77
N ARG A 141 2.60 9.85 11.75
CA ARG A 141 2.64 9.20 13.07
C ARG A 141 1.32 9.31 13.81
N GLN A 142 0.60 10.41 13.67
CA GLN A 142 -0.71 10.61 14.31
C GLN A 142 -1.77 9.69 13.71
N ILE A 143 -1.91 9.63 12.40
CA ILE A 143 -2.88 8.73 11.73
C ILE A 143 -2.56 7.26 12.03
N TRP A 144 -1.28 6.90 12.05
CA TRP A 144 -0.84 5.56 12.41
C TRP A 144 -1.25 5.20 13.85
N ARG A 145 -1.13 6.13 14.78
CA ARG A 145 -1.59 5.94 16.15
C ARG A 145 -3.10 5.74 16.21
N LEU A 146 -3.88 6.60 15.55
CA LEU A 146 -5.35 6.47 15.50
C LEU A 146 -5.76 5.11 14.93
N TYR A 147 -5.14 4.69 13.84
CA TYR A 147 -5.41 3.38 13.23
C TYR A 147 -5.17 2.22 14.20
N ARG A 148 -4.13 2.30 15.01
CA ARG A 148 -3.78 1.25 15.98
C ARG A 148 -4.64 1.23 17.23
N THR A 149 -5.13 2.38 17.66
CA THR A 149 -5.81 2.49 18.96
C THR A 149 -7.32 2.45 18.83
N ASP A 150 -7.88 3.22 17.92
CA ASP A 150 -9.33 3.33 17.72
C ASP A 150 -9.64 3.89 16.31
N PRO A 151 -9.58 3.05 15.26
CA PRO A 151 -9.79 3.48 13.89
C PRO A 151 -11.23 3.91 13.58
N HIS A 152 -12.19 3.54 14.43
CA HIS A 152 -13.61 3.86 14.27
C HIS A 152 -14.09 4.95 15.23
N GLY A 153 -13.23 5.40 16.13
CA GLY A 153 -13.57 6.38 17.15
C GLY A 153 -13.80 7.80 16.60
N ALA A 154 -14.43 8.63 17.42
CA ALA A 154 -14.75 10.00 17.04
C ALA A 154 -13.53 10.82 16.59
N HIS A 155 -12.38 10.64 17.26
CA HIS A 155 -11.14 11.32 16.89
C HIS A 155 -10.63 10.92 15.50
N ALA A 156 -10.69 9.64 15.15
CA ALA A 156 -10.31 9.16 13.80
C ALA A 156 -11.24 9.72 12.73
N GLN A 157 -12.55 9.76 13.00
CA GLN A 157 -13.54 10.33 12.07
C GLN A 157 -13.34 11.83 11.86
N VAL A 158 -13.11 12.60 12.93
CA VAL A 158 -12.82 14.05 12.84
C VAL A 158 -11.52 14.27 12.06
N PHE A 159 -10.48 13.49 12.35
CA PHE A 159 -9.22 13.55 11.63
C PHE A 159 -9.41 13.28 10.13
N ALA A 160 -10.13 12.21 9.79
CA ALA A 160 -10.40 11.84 8.40
C ALA A 160 -11.09 12.98 7.63
N ARG A 161 -12.16 13.53 8.17
CA ARG A 161 -12.91 14.63 7.53
C ARG A 161 -12.07 15.90 7.36
N THR A 162 -11.20 16.19 8.34
CA THR A 162 -10.39 17.44 8.34
C THR A 162 -9.18 17.35 7.44
N PHE A 163 -8.47 16.22 7.44
CA PHE A 163 -7.13 16.13 6.85
C PHE A 163 -7.02 15.18 5.66
N CYS A 164 -7.92 14.20 5.55
CA CYS A 164 -7.82 13.19 4.50
C CYS A 164 -8.63 13.54 3.24
N ASP A 165 -8.25 12.91 2.14
CA ASP A 165 -9.00 12.95 0.88
C ASP A 165 -10.16 11.94 0.93
N PRO A 166 -11.40 12.34 0.63
CA PRO A 166 -12.56 11.45 0.75
C PRO A 166 -12.69 10.43 -0.39
N GLY A 167 -12.02 10.65 -1.51
CA GLY A 167 -12.23 9.88 -2.75
C GLY A 167 -11.11 8.89 -3.08
N VAL A 168 -10.26 8.54 -2.12
CA VAL A 168 -9.12 7.64 -2.38
C VAL A 168 -9.58 6.22 -2.61
N ARG A 169 -9.15 5.62 -3.74
CA ARG A 169 -9.42 4.23 -4.08
C ARG A 169 -8.12 3.49 -4.32
N ILE A 170 -8.06 2.28 -3.78
CA ILE A 170 -7.00 1.32 -4.09
C ILE A 170 -7.53 0.40 -5.19
N GLU A 171 -6.87 0.43 -6.35
CA GLU A 171 -7.29 -0.35 -7.52
C GLU A 171 -6.94 -1.84 -7.35
N LEU A 172 -5.80 -2.11 -6.72
CA LEU A 172 -5.32 -3.50 -6.57
C LEU A 172 -4.43 -3.65 -5.35
N VAL A 173 -4.61 -4.77 -4.66
CA VAL A 173 -3.68 -5.28 -3.62
C VAL A 173 -3.22 -6.66 -4.05
N GLY A 174 -2.01 -6.74 -4.60
CA GLY A 174 -1.35 -7.98 -5.01
C GLY A 174 -0.43 -8.49 -3.91
N VAL A 175 -0.73 -9.66 -3.34
CA VAL A 175 0.04 -10.22 -2.23
C VAL A 175 0.54 -11.63 -2.54
N PHE A 176 1.79 -11.90 -2.18
CA PHE A 176 2.45 -13.18 -2.37
C PHE A 176 2.94 -13.71 -1.02
N ASP A 177 2.64 -14.98 -0.71
CA ASP A 177 3.11 -15.70 0.48
C ASP A 177 3.02 -14.89 1.79
N THR A 178 1.82 -14.37 2.10
CA THR A 178 1.61 -13.52 3.27
C THR A 178 2.00 -14.26 4.56
N VAL A 179 2.95 -13.68 5.31
CA VAL A 179 3.36 -14.19 6.63
C VAL A 179 3.16 -13.08 7.65
N LYS A 180 2.39 -13.39 8.68
CA LYS A 180 2.36 -12.58 9.90
C LYS A 180 3.66 -12.82 10.67
N ALA A 181 4.29 -11.77 11.18
CA ALA A 181 5.45 -11.93 12.06
C ALA A 181 5.04 -12.84 13.25
N LEU A 182 5.56 -14.07 13.23
CA LEU A 182 5.33 -15.01 14.32
C LEU A 182 6.18 -14.56 15.51
N GLY A 183 5.56 -13.85 16.46
CA GLY A 183 6.14 -13.77 17.78
C GLY A 183 6.31 -15.20 18.31
N TRP A 184 7.52 -15.57 18.67
CA TRP A 184 7.74 -16.80 19.42
C TRP A 184 6.80 -16.80 20.63
N ARG A 185 6.07 -17.90 20.83
CA ARG A 185 5.25 -18.16 22.02
C ARG A 185 6.12 -18.30 23.28
N LEU A 186 6.78 -17.22 23.68
CA LEU A 186 7.32 -17.08 25.02
C LEU A 186 6.19 -16.46 25.87
N PRO A 187 5.81 -17.10 26.97
CA PRO A 187 4.81 -16.54 27.89
C PRO A 187 5.21 -15.11 28.27
N GLY A 188 4.33 -14.13 28.05
CA GLY A 188 4.58 -12.70 28.28
C GLY A 188 5.04 -11.86 27.10
N LEU A 189 5.66 -12.39 26.07
CA LEU A 189 6.03 -11.67 24.83
C LEU A 189 4.96 -11.78 23.72
N ALA A 190 4.18 -12.85 23.74
CA ALA A 190 3.11 -13.08 22.78
C ALA A 190 2.02 -11.99 22.84
N ALA A 191 1.62 -11.57 24.03
CA ALA A 191 0.59 -10.53 24.23
C ALA A 191 1.05 -9.15 23.70
N ARG A 192 2.34 -8.86 23.71
CA ARG A 192 2.90 -7.61 23.20
C ARG A 192 3.03 -7.63 21.67
N ALA A 193 3.48 -8.76 21.11
CA ALA A 193 3.55 -8.96 19.67
C ALA A 193 2.17 -8.97 19.00
N GLU A 194 1.15 -9.55 19.67
CA GLU A 194 -0.22 -9.53 19.17
C GLU A 194 -0.82 -8.11 19.15
N ARG A 195 -0.52 -7.28 20.15
CA ARG A 195 -0.95 -5.87 20.16
C ARG A 195 -0.26 -5.04 19.07
N GLU A 196 0.97 -5.38 18.70
CA GLU A 196 1.72 -4.69 17.63
C GLU A 196 1.35 -5.19 16.24
N THR A 197 0.81 -6.40 16.09
CA THR A 197 0.46 -7.03 14.81
C THR A 197 -1.04 -7.30 14.63
N ALA A 198 -1.89 -6.92 15.59
CA ALA A 198 -3.33 -7.05 15.52
C ALA A 198 -3.94 -5.98 14.61
N PHE A 199 -3.74 -6.13 13.30
CA PHE A 199 -4.41 -5.35 12.29
C PHE A 199 -5.25 -6.29 11.42
N HIS A 200 -6.53 -6.05 11.43
CA HIS A 200 -7.52 -6.68 10.56
C HIS A 200 -7.86 -5.77 9.41
#